data_7c93e0a9500a0394e8d24d1d2f5d0715
#
_entry.id   7c93e0a9500a0394e8d24d1d2f5d0715
#
_cell.length_a   1.000
_cell.length_b   1.000
_cell.length_c   1.000
_cell.angle_alpha   90.00
_cell.angle_beta   90.00
_cell.angle_gamma   90.00
#
_symmetry.space_group_name_H-M   'P 1'
#
loop_
_entity.id
_entity.type
_entity.pdbx_description
1 polymer ?
#
loop_
_entity_poly.entity_id
_entity_poly.type
_entity_poly.pdbx_seq_one_letter_code
_entity_poly.pdbx_strand_id
1 'polypeptide(L)'
;MEQKTTRRRPRDRRVEMSVEGLKDDFAWHLRYTQAKAADNATQRDQYTAFAYCVRDRLIERWIETQAAYRNKNVKRVYYLSLEFLIGRLLGNNVINLKMDPICQEALADYGIDWNSLRDFEVDAGLGNGGLGRLAACFLDSMSTLDLPGIGYGLRYDYGIFKQRIVDGQQVEEPDHWLKDGNPWEVGRPEHTQLVHFGGRVECITNGRVEWRWVETEQVLGVPYDLPVVGYSNTVNTLRLWSAKADDEFHLDDFNKGSYVEAVENKVLAENLTKVLYPNDNVLAGKELRLRQQYFFVSCSLQDILRRFRLKNSDWTRLPEKAFIQLNETHPALIIPELMRLLVDREGVDWSTAWSVTRACTGYTNHTILPEALEKWSVSLMERLLPRHLQIIYEINGRFLKQVAAMWPGDVERLIRMSLIEEHGDRSVRMANLAIIGSSAVNGVAHLHTEILKESLFRDFYELYPSHFSNKTNGITQRRWLLKANPKLAALITDTIGPKWITELDALRDLERYTGDTGFLDAFRKVKQANKEALAAYIRSEVGVDVLPESIFDVQVKRLHEIGRASCRERV
;
A
#
# COMPACT_ATOMS: atom_id res chain seq x y z
N MET A 1 -29.78 -28.69 -11.49
CA MET A 1 -28.46 -28.09 -11.14
C MET A 1 -27.93 -28.87 -9.96
N GLU A 2 -27.10 -29.85 -10.22
CA GLU A 2 -26.49 -30.69 -9.19
C GLU A 2 -25.54 -29.86 -8.31
N GLN A 3 -25.81 -29.88 -7.02
CA GLN A 3 -24.86 -29.41 -6.01
C GLN A 3 -23.60 -30.29 -6.10
N LYS A 4 -22.54 -29.78 -6.75
CA LYS A 4 -21.22 -30.37 -6.61
C LYS A 4 -20.80 -30.21 -5.14
N THR A 5 -21.07 -31.23 -4.34
CA THR A 5 -20.46 -31.42 -3.02
C THR A 5 -18.95 -31.42 -3.22
N THR A 6 -18.28 -30.33 -2.88
CA THR A 6 -16.83 -30.26 -2.79
C THR A 6 -16.43 -31.26 -1.70
N ARG A 7 -16.03 -32.49 -2.12
CA ARG A 7 -15.32 -33.41 -1.22
C ARG A 7 -14.15 -32.62 -0.64
N ARG A 8 -14.16 -32.33 0.67
CA ARG A 8 -12.98 -31.86 1.39
C ARG A 8 -11.88 -32.88 1.14
N ARG A 9 -10.84 -32.51 0.39
CA ARG A 9 -9.62 -33.31 0.31
C ARG A 9 -9.10 -33.45 1.75
N PRO A 10 -8.60 -34.64 2.15
CA PRO A 10 -7.88 -34.77 3.40
C PRO A 10 -6.80 -33.68 3.43
N ARG A 11 -6.68 -32.94 4.53
CA ARG A 11 -5.60 -31.96 4.69
C ARG A 11 -4.27 -32.69 4.53
N ASP A 12 -3.38 -32.15 3.73
CA ASP A 12 -2.01 -32.63 3.63
C ASP A 12 -1.35 -32.48 5.01
N ARG A 13 -0.76 -33.57 5.51
CA ARG A 13 -0.10 -33.59 6.81
C ARG A 13 0.97 -32.51 6.96
N ARG A 14 1.63 -32.15 5.84
CA ARG A 14 2.66 -31.11 5.80
C ARG A 14 2.14 -29.72 6.21
N VAL A 15 0.87 -29.39 5.98
CA VAL A 15 0.30 -28.09 6.37
C VAL A 15 -0.33 -28.10 7.78
N GLU A 16 -0.15 -29.17 8.55
CA GLU A 16 -0.55 -29.21 9.95
C GLU A 16 0.23 -28.19 10.79
N MET A 17 -0.43 -27.67 11.82
CA MET A 17 0.14 -26.71 12.76
C MET A 17 0.80 -27.44 13.93
N SER A 18 1.77 -28.33 13.60
CA SER A 18 2.53 -29.15 14.55
C SER A 18 4.03 -29.09 14.21
N VAL A 19 4.87 -29.46 15.18
CA VAL A 19 6.34 -29.52 14.99
C VAL A 19 6.70 -30.51 13.90
N GLU A 20 6.11 -31.71 13.93
CA GLU A 20 6.38 -32.78 12.96
C GLU A 20 5.91 -32.39 11.57
N GLY A 21 4.70 -31.82 11.43
CA GLY A 21 4.19 -31.32 10.16
C GLY A 21 5.09 -30.23 9.56
N LEU A 22 5.65 -29.37 10.41
CA LEU A 22 6.56 -28.32 9.96
C LEU A 22 7.93 -28.87 9.53
N LYS A 23 8.45 -29.88 10.25
CA LYS A 23 9.70 -30.59 9.87
C LYS A 23 9.57 -31.33 8.56
N ASP A 24 8.48 -32.09 8.38
CA ASP A 24 8.20 -32.84 7.15
C ASP A 24 8.11 -31.88 5.95
N ASP A 25 7.43 -30.77 6.12
CA ASP A 25 7.24 -29.73 5.09
C ASP A 25 8.57 -29.02 4.76
N PHE A 26 9.37 -28.70 5.78
CA PHE A 26 10.69 -28.09 5.58
C PHE A 26 11.64 -29.00 4.83
N ALA A 27 11.73 -30.28 5.21
CA ALA A 27 12.52 -31.27 4.50
C ALA A 27 12.05 -31.45 3.05
N TRP A 28 10.71 -31.41 2.83
CA TRP A 28 10.13 -31.50 1.50
C TRP A 28 10.51 -30.29 0.64
N HIS A 29 10.38 -29.05 1.17
CA HIS A 29 10.74 -27.84 0.43
C HIS A 29 12.23 -27.71 0.17
N LEU A 30 13.10 -28.11 1.10
CA LEU A 30 14.53 -28.19 0.85
C LEU A 30 14.81 -29.12 -0.34
N ARG A 31 14.21 -30.30 -0.33
CA ARG A 31 14.51 -31.32 -1.35
C ARG A 31 13.87 -31.02 -2.71
N TYR A 32 12.58 -30.70 -2.74
CA TYR A 32 11.82 -30.64 -4.00
C TYR A 32 11.62 -29.22 -4.53
N THR A 33 11.73 -28.20 -3.69
CA THR A 33 11.62 -26.81 -4.12
C THR A 33 12.99 -26.16 -4.31
N GLN A 34 13.95 -26.43 -3.39
CA GLN A 34 15.30 -25.88 -3.48
C GLN A 34 16.31 -26.84 -4.14
N ALA A 35 15.93 -28.10 -4.40
CA ALA A 35 16.82 -29.16 -4.92
C ALA A 35 18.09 -29.33 -4.07
N LYS A 36 17.95 -29.32 -2.73
CA LYS A 36 19.03 -29.42 -1.75
C LYS A 36 18.81 -30.56 -0.77
N ALA A 37 19.90 -31.19 -0.33
CA ALA A 37 19.89 -31.99 0.88
C ALA A 37 20.15 -31.10 2.10
N ALA A 38 19.72 -31.53 3.27
CA ALA A 38 19.81 -30.71 4.49
C ALA A 38 21.25 -30.36 4.89
N ASP A 39 22.20 -31.27 4.60
CA ASP A 39 23.62 -31.13 4.92
C ASP A 39 24.39 -30.16 4.01
N ASN A 40 23.84 -29.80 2.85
CA ASN A 40 24.46 -28.88 1.89
C ASN A 40 23.61 -27.64 1.60
N ALA A 41 22.52 -27.44 2.33
CA ALA A 41 21.65 -26.28 2.18
C ALA A 41 22.31 -25.01 2.74
N THR A 42 22.37 -23.96 1.92
CA THR A 42 22.82 -22.64 2.37
C THR A 42 21.76 -21.98 3.25
N GLN A 43 22.12 -20.93 3.98
CA GLN A 43 21.17 -20.15 4.77
C GLN A 43 20.02 -19.58 3.92
N ARG A 44 20.31 -19.21 2.67
CA ARG A 44 19.30 -18.81 1.69
C ARG A 44 18.31 -19.94 1.38
N ASP A 45 18.83 -21.16 1.09
CA ASP A 45 17.98 -22.31 0.79
C ASP A 45 17.09 -22.65 1.99
N GLN A 46 17.64 -22.58 3.21
CA GLN A 46 16.93 -22.80 4.47
C GLN A 46 15.84 -21.75 4.68
N TYR A 47 16.16 -20.46 4.52
CA TYR A 47 15.17 -19.37 4.61
C TYR A 47 14.04 -19.56 3.58
N THR A 48 14.38 -19.82 2.31
CA THR A 48 13.37 -19.93 1.25
C THR A 48 12.46 -21.14 1.47
N ALA A 49 13.04 -22.30 1.84
CA ALA A 49 12.26 -23.49 2.16
C ALA A 49 11.31 -23.24 3.35
N PHE A 50 11.80 -22.61 4.41
CA PHE A 50 10.99 -22.33 5.59
C PHE A 50 9.90 -21.27 5.32
N ALA A 51 10.21 -20.27 4.51
CA ALA A 51 9.22 -19.28 4.06
C ALA A 51 8.07 -19.96 3.28
N TYR A 52 8.38 -20.96 2.44
CA TYR A 52 7.34 -21.73 1.74
C TYR A 52 6.51 -22.57 2.71
N CYS A 53 7.10 -23.18 3.74
CA CYS A 53 6.32 -23.89 4.77
C CYS A 53 5.28 -22.98 5.43
N VAL A 54 5.69 -21.77 5.79
CA VAL A 54 4.76 -20.78 6.38
C VAL A 54 3.73 -20.33 5.36
N ARG A 55 4.16 -20.07 4.10
CA ARG A 55 3.28 -19.65 3.00
C ARG A 55 2.20 -20.68 2.68
N ASP A 56 2.49 -21.97 2.68
CA ASP A 56 1.52 -23.01 2.35
C ASP A 56 0.34 -22.98 3.34
N ARG A 57 0.61 -22.73 4.63
CA ARG A 57 -0.41 -22.55 5.66
C ARG A 57 -1.23 -21.28 5.46
N LEU A 58 -0.60 -20.21 4.93
CA LEU A 58 -1.30 -18.98 4.55
C LEU A 58 -2.21 -19.21 3.34
N ILE A 59 -1.74 -19.93 2.32
CA ILE A 59 -2.47 -20.19 1.07
C ILE A 59 -3.77 -20.98 1.35
N GLU A 60 -3.76 -21.97 2.22
CA GLU A 60 -4.96 -22.70 2.62
C GLU A 60 -6.05 -21.72 3.14
N ARG A 61 -5.68 -20.88 4.12
CA ARG A 61 -6.59 -19.87 4.68
C ARG A 61 -7.00 -18.81 3.65
N TRP A 62 -6.06 -18.43 2.77
CA TRP A 62 -6.31 -17.42 1.73
C TRP A 62 -7.37 -17.89 0.73
N ILE A 63 -7.27 -19.15 0.27
CA ILE A 63 -8.26 -19.76 -0.63
C ILE A 63 -9.65 -19.78 0.03
N GLU A 64 -9.73 -20.19 1.30
CA GLU A 64 -10.98 -20.23 2.08
C GLU A 64 -11.58 -18.84 2.24
N THR A 65 -10.77 -17.84 2.60
CA THR A 65 -11.17 -16.43 2.74
C THR A 65 -11.73 -15.88 1.43
N GLN A 66 -11.00 -16.06 0.32
CA GLN A 66 -11.46 -15.55 -0.98
C GLN A 66 -12.73 -16.27 -1.48
N ALA A 67 -12.87 -17.55 -1.18
CA ALA A 67 -14.10 -18.30 -1.48
C ALA A 67 -15.29 -17.77 -0.67
N ALA A 68 -15.11 -17.51 0.63
CA ALA A 68 -16.14 -16.92 1.49
C ALA A 68 -16.59 -15.54 0.98
N TYR A 69 -15.65 -14.68 0.62
CA TYR A 69 -15.95 -13.34 0.06
C TYR A 69 -16.73 -13.42 -1.25
N ARG A 70 -16.35 -14.33 -2.16
CA ARG A 70 -17.08 -14.54 -3.42
C ARG A 70 -18.49 -15.06 -3.17
N ASN A 71 -18.63 -16.08 -2.32
CA ASN A 71 -19.92 -16.74 -2.08
C ASN A 71 -20.94 -15.79 -1.43
N LYS A 72 -20.50 -14.99 -0.45
CA LYS A 72 -21.33 -14.02 0.27
C LYS A 72 -21.53 -12.71 -0.50
N ASN A 73 -20.82 -12.47 -1.60
CA ASN A 73 -20.82 -11.20 -2.36
C ASN A 73 -20.66 -9.98 -1.43
N VAL A 74 -19.67 -10.03 -0.55
CA VAL A 74 -19.44 -9.02 0.48
C VAL A 74 -19.00 -7.68 -0.11
N LYS A 75 -19.27 -6.57 0.59
CA LYS A 75 -18.63 -5.29 0.32
C LYS A 75 -17.14 -5.40 0.65
N ARG A 76 -16.26 -4.87 -0.23
CA ARG A 76 -14.82 -4.85 -0.02
C ARG A 76 -14.30 -3.43 0.06
N VAL A 77 -13.32 -3.24 0.95
CA VAL A 77 -12.50 -2.03 1.00
C VAL A 77 -11.28 -2.24 0.12
N TYR A 78 -11.05 -1.32 -0.79
CA TYR A 78 -9.88 -1.28 -1.66
C TYR A 78 -8.99 -0.12 -1.20
N TYR A 79 -7.84 -0.46 -0.62
CA TYR A 79 -6.91 0.54 -0.08
C TYR A 79 -5.81 0.82 -1.10
N LEU A 80 -5.85 2.00 -1.71
CA LEU A 80 -4.94 2.42 -2.76
C LEU A 80 -3.80 3.26 -2.20
N SER A 81 -2.57 2.77 -2.33
CA SER A 81 -1.38 3.49 -1.88
C SER A 81 -0.21 3.23 -2.83
N LEU A 82 0.55 4.29 -3.15
CA LEU A 82 1.84 4.11 -3.85
C LEU A 82 2.91 3.48 -2.97
N GLU A 83 2.70 3.48 -1.65
CA GLU A 83 3.63 2.95 -0.68
C GLU A 83 2.99 1.86 0.17
N PHE A 84 3.67 0.72 0.29
CA PHE A 84 3.40 -0.30 1.30
C PHE A 84 4.72 -0.72 1.96
N LEU A 85 5.05 -0.10 3.09
CA LEU A 85 6.26 -0.44 3.85
C LEU A 85 5.99 -1.67 4.71
N ILE A 86 5.92 -2.83 4.07
CA ILE A 86 5.53 -4.09 4.70
C ILE A 86 6.63 -4.67 5.60
N GLY A 87 7.89 -4.39 5.29
CA GLY A 87 9.03 -4.95 6.00
C GLY A 87 9.19 -6.45 5.82
N ARG A 88 9.91 -7.10 6.73
CA ARG A 88 10.08 -8.56 6.74
C ARG A 88 8.77 -9.27 7.09
N LEU A 89 8.43 -10.31 6.33
CA LEU A 89 7.15 -11.01 6.43
C LEU A 89 7.23 -12.29 7.27
N LEU A 90 8.34 -13.02 7.25
CA LEU A 90 8.46 -14.31 7.94
C LEU A 90 8.03 -14.23 9.41
N GLY A 91 8.70 -13.39 10.18
CA GLY A 91 8.38 -13.25 11.61
C GLY A 91 7.01 -12.65 11.88
N ASN A 92 6.47 -11.81 10.98
CA ASN A 92 5.12 -11.27 11.10
C ASN A 92 4.05 -12.35 10.86
N ASN A 93 4.26 -13.16 9.82
CA ASN A 93 3.33 -14.23 9.45
C ASN A 93 3.31 -15.33 10.51
N VAL A 94 4.48 -15.70 11.05
CA VAL A 94 4.60 -16.69 12.12
C VAL A 94 3.83 -16.25 13.37
N ILE A 95 3.95 -14.99 13.79
CA ILE A 95 3.19 -14.46 14.94
C ILE A 95 1.69 -14.47 14.66
N ASN A 96 1.26 -13.97 13.50
CA ASN A 96 -0.17 -13.92 13.16
C ASN A 96 -0.77 -15.32 12.99
N LEU A 97 0.01 -16.30 12.56
CA LEU A 97 -0.36 -17.71 12.54
C LEU A 97 -0.28 -18.39 13.91
N LYS A 98 0.29 -17.74 14.93
CA LYS A 98 0.53 -18.29 16.29
C LYS A 98 1.48 -19.51 16.28
N MET A 99 2.51 -19.45 15.42
CA MET A 99 3.43 -20.57 15.18
C MET A 99 4.79 -20.41 15.86
N ASP A 100 5.08 -19.31 16.54
CA ASP A 100 6.43 -19.00 17.02
C ASP A 100 7.07 -20.15 17.84
N PRO A 101 6.38 -20.78 18.82
CA PRO A 101 6.97 -21.89 19.57
C PRO A 101 7.30 -23.11 18.71
N ILE A 102 6.40 -23.50 17.81
CA ILE A 102 6.61 -24.69 16.96
C ILE A 102 7.69 -24.45 15.91
N CYS A 103 7.88 -23.19 15.46
CA CYS A 103 8.97 -22.84 14.52
C CYS A 103 10.34 -23.00 15.20
N GLN A 104 10.51 -22.52 16.40
CA GLN A 104 11.74 -22.64 17.16
C GLN A 104 12.12 -24.11 17.39
N GLU A 105 11.17 -24.93 17.84
CA GLU A 105 11.37 -26.35 18.11
C GLU A 105 11.69 -27.12 16.82
N ALA A 106 10.94 -26.89 15.75
CA ALA A 106 11.16 -27.57 14.48
C ALA A 106 12.53 -27.26 13.87
N LEU A 107 13.02 -26.04 13.95
CA LEU A 107 14.32 -25.63 13.41
C LEU A 107 15.49 -26.08 14.27
N ALA A 108 15.31 -26.19 15.60
CA ALA A 108 16.36 -26.65 16.52
C ALA A 108 16.87 -28.05 16.16
N ASP A 109 16.02 -28.94 15.68
CA ASP A 109 16.39 -30.29 15.24
C ASP A 109 17.29 -30.31 13.99
N TYR A 110 17.27 -29.22 13.20
CA TYR A 110 18.18 -29.01 12.08
C TYR A 110 19.42 -28.19 12.45
N GLY A 111 19.57 -27.80 13.72
CA GLY A 111 20.65 -26.93 14.17
C GLY A 111 20.55 -25.48 13.67
N ILE A 112 19.35 -25.04 13.27
CA ILE A 112 19.09 -23.72 12.71
C ILE A 112 18.57 -22.79 13.80
N ASP A 113 19.28 -21.67 14.02
CA ASP A 113 18.79 -20.63 14.93
C ASP A 113 17.65 -19.81 14.28
N TRP A 114 16.51 -19.79 14.95
CA TRP A 114 15.31 -19.10 14.49
C TRP A 114 15.53 -17.60 14.26
N ASN A 115 16.29 -16.93 15.13
CA ASN A 115 16.52 -15.50 14.99
C ASN A 115 17.41 -15.20 13.78
N SER A 116 18.47 -15.97 13.59
CA SER A 116 19.37 -15.83 12.45
C SER A 116 18.63 -16.10 11.12
N LEU A 117 17.75 -17.11 11.08
CA LEU A 117 16.96 -17.42 9.89
C LEU A 117 15.99 -16.29 9.55
N ARG A 118 15.30 -15.77 10.56
CA ARG A 118 14.36 -14.65 10.42
C ARG A 118 15.07 -13.37 9.97
N ASP A 119 16.27 -13.12 10.47
CA ASP A 119 17.04 -11.91 10.15
C ASP A 119 17.71 -11.97 8.77
N PHE A 120 17.77 -13.15 8.16
CA PHE A 120 18.22 -13.33 6.77
C PHE A 120 17.25 -12.73 5.74
N GLU A 121 15.96 -12.58 6.07
CA GLU A 121 14.95 -12.02 5.17
C GLU A 121 15.29 -10.58 4.77
N VAL A 122 15.29 -10.30 3.47
CA VAL A 122 15.47 -8.96 2.92
C VAL A 122 14.16 -8.18 3.05
N ASP A 123 14.24 -6.93 3.50
CA ASP A 123 13.07 -6.04 3.58
C ASP A 123 12.52 -5.71 2.18
N ALA A 124 11.22 -5.86 1.99
CA ALA A 124 10.54 -5.28 0.85
C ALA A 124 10.33 -3.78 1.10
N GLY A 125 11.28 -2.97 0.68
CA GLY A 125 11.31 -1.52 0.89
C GLY A 125 10.37 -0.76 -0.05
N LEU A 126 9.09 -1.14 -0.11
CA LEU A 126 8.08 -0.56 -1.00
C LEU A 126 7.39 0.68 -0.40
N GLY A 127 8.06 1.39 0.46
CA GLY A 127 7.58 2.61 1.10
C GLY A 127 8.71 3.44 1.66
N ASN A 128 8.39 4.68 2.03
CA ASN A 128 9.35 5.67 2.50
C ASN A 128 9.32 5.84 4.02
N GLY A 129 8.12 5.89 4.61
CA GLY A 129 7.97 6.22 6.02
C GLY A 129 6.55 5.95 6.54
N GLY A 130 5.99 6.93 7.28
CA GLY A 130 4.72 6.80 7.98
C GLY A 130 3.53 6.44 7.11
N LEU A 131 3.41 7.06 5.93
CA LEU A 131 2.31 6.80 4.98
C LEU A 131 2.29 5.33 4.53
N GLY A 132 3.45 4.81 4.09
CA GLY A 132 3.57 3.42 3.63
C GLY A 132 3.45 2.41 4.78
N ARG A 133 3.96 2.76 5.99
CA ARG A 133 3.79 1.88 7.15
C ARG A 133 2.35 1.85 7.66
N LEU A 134 1.64 2.98 7.64
CA LEU A 134 0.21 3.03 7.96
C LEU A 134 -0.60 2.09 7.06
N ALA A 135 -0.35 2.14 5.74
CA ALA A 135 -0.99 1.25 4.77
C ALA A 135 -0.78 -0.24 5.11
N ALA A 136 0.46 -0.62 5.45
CA ALA A 136 0.78 -1.98 5.86
C ALA A 136 0.11 -2.39 7.19
N CYS A 137 0.05 -1.48 8.18
CA CYS A 137 -0.65 -1.72 9.44
C CYS A 137 -2.17 -1.87 9.24
N PHE A 138 -2.78 -1.09 8.37
CA PHE A 138 -4.20 -1.22 8.07
C PHE A 138 -4.55 -2.57 7.45
N LEU A 139 -3.74 -3.08 6.53
CA LEU A 139 -3.97 -4.40 5.94
C LEU A 139 -3.91 -5.52 6.99
N ASP A 140 -2.92 -5.49 7.88
CA ASP A 140 -2.80 -6.42 9.01
C ASP A 140 -4.03 -6.35 9.92
N SER A 141 -4.44 -5.14 10.30
CA SER A 141 -5.58 -4.93 11.21
C SER A 141 -6.92 -5.29 10.56
N MET A 142 -7.13 -4.98 9.26
CA MET A 142 -8.33 -5.43 8.54
C MET A 142 -8.42 -6.96 8.51
N SER A 143 -7.31 -7.66 8.27
CA SER A 143 -7.29 -9.12 8.29
C SER A 143 -7.57 -9.67 9.69
N THR A 144 -7.02 -9.05 10.74
CA THR A 144 -7.24 -9.45 12.13
C THR A 144 -8.70 -9.27 12.57
N LEU A 145 -9.38 -8.23 12.06
CA LEU A 145 -10.78 -7.92 12.34
C LEU A 145 -11.78 -8.59 11.37
N ASP A 146 -11.31 -9.52 10.55
CA ASP A 146 -12.11 -10.24 9.55
C ASP A 146 -12.80 -9.32 8.53
N LEU A 147 -12.24 -8.12 8.28
CA LEU A 147 -12.77 -7.16 7.32
C LEU A 147 -12.28 -7.49 5.90
N PRO A 148 -13.19 -7.56 4.91
CA PRO A 148 -12.82 -7.81 3.52
C PRO A 148 -12.04 -6.64 2.92
N GLY A 149 -10.73 -6.81 2.73
CA GLY A 149 -9.85 -5.78 2.22
C GLY A 149 -8.92 -6.28 1.11
N ILE A 150 -8.56 -5.37 0.20
CA ILE A 150 -7.48 -5.58 -0.77
C ILE A 150 -6.65 -4.30 -0.82
N GLY A 151 -5.34 -4.42 -0.60
CA GLY A 151 -4.40 -3.35 -0.88
C GLY A 151 -3.98 -3.37 -2.35
N TYR A 152 -3.89 -2.20 -2.97
CA TYR A 152 -3.31 -2.04 -4.31
C TYR A 152 -2.12 -1.09 -4.25
N GLY A 153 -1.01 -1.48 -4.89
CA GLY A 153 0.21 -0.70 -5.00
C GLY A 153 1.02 -1.05 -6.24
N LEU A 154 2.25 -0.56 -6.31
CA LEU A 154 3.21 -0.88 -7.35
C LEU A 154 4.26 -1.85 -6.82
N ARG A 155 4.65 -2.82 -7.67
CA ARG A 155 5.77 -3.72 -7.42
C ARG A 155 7.03 -3.09 -7.99
N TYR A 156 7.66 -2.25 -7.18
CA TYR A 156 8.92 -1.64 -7.61
C TYR A 156 10.02 -2.70 -7.73
N ASP A 157 10.79 -2.65 -8.81
CA ASP A 157 11.91 -3.57 -9.04
C ASP A 157 13.02 -3.36 -8.01
N TYR A 158 13.21 -2.11 -7.61
CA TYR A 158 14.14 -1.70 -6.55
C TYR A 158 13.35 -1.10 -5.40
N GLY A 159 13.68 -1.50 -4.18
CA GLY A 159 13.15 -0.84 -2.98
C GLY A 159 13.54 0.64 -2.96
N ILE A 160 13.00 1.36 -1.97
CA ILE A 160 13.49 2.69 -1.73
C ILE A 160 14.98 2.60 -1.41
N PHE A 161 15.81 3.35 -2.08
CA PHE A 161 17.26 3.25 -2.07
C PHE A 161 17.90 2.76 -0.74
N LYS A 162 19.01 2.03 -0.84
CA LYS A 162 19.91 1.72 0.25
C LYS A 162 20.69 2.97 0.65
N GLN A 163 20.68 3.33 1.93
CA GLN A 163 21.48 4.43 2.45
C GLN A 163 22.85 3.92 2.90
N ARG A 164 23.91 4.56 2.44
CA ARG A 164 25.27 4.39 2.97
C ARG A 164 25.80 5.74 3.43
N ILE A 165 26.61 5.72 4.47
CA ILE A 165 27.38 6.90 4.88
C ILE A 165 28.81 6.68 4.43
N VAL A 166 29.28 7.55 3.52
CA VAL A 166 30.63 7.52 2.99
C VAL A 166 31.22 8.92 3.25
N ASP A 167 32.34 9.00 3.97
CA ASP A 167 33.01 10.24 4.34
C ASP A 167 32.06 11.27 5.01
N GLY A 168 31.14 10.79 5.85
CA GLY A 168 30.16 11.61 6.55
C GLY A 168 28.97 12.08 5.69
N GLN A 169 28.88 11.65 4.43
CA GLN A 169 27.81 12.01 3.52
C GLN A 169 26.93 10.78 3.21
N GLN A 170 25.63 11.02 3.05
CA GLN A 170 24.70 9.98 2.59
C GLN A 170 24.91 9.71 1.09
N VAL A 171 25.11 8.43 0.78
CA VAL A 171 25.14 7.90 -0.60
C VAL A 171 23.96 6.95 -0.77
N GLU A 172 23.20 7.13 -1.85
CA GLU A 172 22.05 6.32 -2.20
C GLU A 172 22.46 5.25 -3.23
N GLU A 173 22.13 3.99 -2.92
CA GLU A 173 22.38 2.85 -3.81
C GLU A 173 21.06 2.12 -4.12
N PRO A 174 20.94 1.46 -5.30
CA PRO A 174 19.77 0.65 -5.61
C PRO A 174 19.59 -0.47 -4.59
N ASP A 175 18.37 -0.64 -4.10
CA ASP A 175 18.00 -1.76 -3.22
C ASP A 175 17.45 -2.93 -4.03
N HIS A 176 18.30 -3.94 -4.26
CA HIS A 176 17.99 -5.12 -5.07
C HIS A 176 17.20 -6.18 -4.28
N TRP A 177 16.07 -5.81 -3.69
CA TRP A 177 15.30 -6.70 -2.80
C TRP A 177 14.75 -7.97 -3.49
N LEU A 178 14.59 -7.95 -4.83
CA LEU A 178 14.13 -9.08 -5.65
C LEU A 178 15.26 -9.95 -6.23
N LYS A 179 16.52 -9.61 -5.94
CA LYS A 179 17.67 -10.31 -6.54
C LYS A 179 17.61 -11.83 -6.38
N ASP A 180 17.15 -12.28 -5.23
CA ASP A 180 17.08 -13.71 -4.89
C ASP A 180 15.65 -14.28 -4.99
N GLY A 181 14.74 -13.54 -5.61
CA GLY A 181 13.32 -13.88 -5.69
C GLY A 181 12.55 -13.47 -4.41
N ASN A 182 11.24 -13.68 -4.45
CA ASN A 182 10.36 -13.40 -3.32
C ASN A 182 9.45 -14.61 -3.06
N PRO A 183 9.64 -15.38 -1.98
CA PRO A 183 8.85 -16.58 -1.72
C PRO A 183 7.38 -16.26 -1.38
N TRP A 184 7.06 -15.03 -1.03
CA TRP A 184 5.73 -14.63 -0.55
C TRP A 184 4.74 -14.29 -1.65
N GLU A 185 5.22 -13.89 -2.84
CA GLU A 185 4.34 -13.44 -3.91
C GLU A 185 3.89 -14.57 -4.83
N VAL A 186 2.70 -14.36 -5.43
CA VAL A 186 2.13 -15.23 -6.46
C VAL A 186 1.78 -14.36 -7.67
N GLY A 187 2.46 -14.56 -8.81
CA GLY A 187 2.12 -13.91 -10.06
C GLY A 187 0.73 -14.30 -10.55
N ARG A 188 -0.01 -13.34 -11.12
CA ARG A 188 -1.37 -13.54 -11.63
C ARG A 188 -1.51 -13.03 -13.07
N PRO A 189 -0.75 -13.56 -14.03
CA PRO A 189 -0.77 -13.06 -15.41
C PRO A 189 -2.16 -13.12 -16.06
N GLU A 190 -3.03 -14.03 -15.59
CA GLU A 190 -4.43 -14.14 -16.03
C GLU A 190 -5.30 -12.91 -15.66
N HIS A 191 -4.75 -12.00 -14.87
CA HIS A 191 -5.39 -10.75 -14.47
C HIS A 191 -4.63 -9.50 -14.95
N THR A 192 -3.79 -9.66 -15.97
CA THR A 192 -3.10 -8.54 -16.64
C THR A 192 -4.09 -7.52 -17.15
N GLN A 193 -3.78 -6.23 -16.98
CA GLN A 193 -4.58 -5.10 -17.43
C GLN A 193 -3.81 -4.29 -18.47
N LEU A 194 -4.54 -3.76 -19.46
CA LEU A 194 -3.99 -2.87 -20.47
C LEU A 194 -4.22 -1.41 -20.06
N VAL A 195 -3.16 -0.61 -20.06
CA VAL A 195 -3.19 0.81 -19.72
C VAL A 195 -2.78 1.64 -20.92
N HIS A 196 -3.49 2.74 -21.17
CA HIS A 196 -3.31 3.62 -22.30
C HIS A 196 -2.73 4.97 -21.87
N PHE A 197 -1.83 5.56 -22.69
CA PHE A 197 -1.28 6.89 -22.50
C PHE A 197 -1.27 7.67 -23.81
N GLY A 198 -1.21 9.00 -23.73
CA GLY A 198 -1.08 9.87 -24.89
C GLY A 198 -2.27 9.80 -25.86
N GLY A 199 -2.00 9.87 -27.14
CA GLY A 199 -3.01 9.82 -28.19
C GLY A 199 -3.93 11.05 -28.23
N ARG A 200 -5.11 10.87 -28.79
CA ARG A 200 -6.13 11.94 -28.89
C ARG A 200 -7.54 11.43 -28.59
N VAL A 201 -8.43 12.37 -28.32
CA VAL A 201 -9.84 12.09 -28.05
C VAL A 201 -10.68 12.48 -29.27
N GLU A 202 -11.50 11.52 -29.74
CA GLU A 202 -12.48 11.73 -30.80
C GLU A 202 -13.88 11.79 -30.21
N CYS A 203 -14.68 12.75 -30.68
CA CYS A 203 -16.11 12.85 -30.38
C CYS A 203 -16.91 12.37 -31.60
N ILE A 204 -17.63 11.29 -31.45
CA ILE A 204 -18.46 10.72 -32.51
C ILE A 204 -19.91 11.00 -32.18
N THR A 205 -20.67 11.61 -33.13
CA THR A 205 -22.06 11.96 -32.94
C THR A 205 -22.93 11.16 -33.92
N ASN A 206 -23.34 9.97 -33.50
CA ASN A 206 -24.26 9.10 -34.27
C ASN A 206 -25.57 8.92 -33.49
N GLY A 207 -26.34 10.02 -33.33
CA GLY A 207 -27.56 10.05 -32.50
C GLY A 207 -27.31 10.02 -30.99
N ARG A 208 -26.10 9.68 -30.57
CA ARG A 208 -25.59 9.69 -29.20
C ARG A 208 -24.14 10.20 -29.25
N VAL A 209 -23.74 11.01 -28.30
CA VAL A 209 -22.34 11.45 -28.14
C VAL A 209 -21.53 10.31 -27.54
N GLU A 210 -20.53 9.86 -28.27
CA GLU A 210 -19.58 8.83 -27.86
C GLU A 210 -18.17 9.41 -27.89
N TRP A 211 -17.41 9.20 -26.81
CA TRP A 211 -16.03 9.64 -26.70
C TRP A 211 -15.10 8.44 -26.90
N ARG A 212 -14.13 8.55 -27.80
CA ARG A 212 -13.12 7.53 -28.06
C ARG A 212 -11.72 8.09 -27.83
N TRP A 213 -10.96 7.38 -27.04
CA TRP A 213 -9.54 7.67 -26.81
C TRP A 213 -8.72 6.75 -27.71
N VAL A 214 -8.03 7.33 -28.69
CA VAL A 214 -7.41 6.62 -29.82
C VAL A 214 -5.94 6.98 -29.97
N GLU A 215 -5.21 6.17 -30.75
CA GLU A 215 -3.77 6.36 -31.04
C GLU A 215 -2.91 6.43 -29.77
N THR A 216 -3.23 5.60 -28.81
CA THR A 216 -2.58 5.57 -27.51
C THR A 216 -1.37 4.64 -27.51
N GLU A 217 -0.35 4.99 -26.72
CA GLU A 217 0.68 4.08 -26.24
C GLU A 217 0.07 3.09 -25.25
N GLN A 218 0.52 1.82 -25.28
CA GLN A 218 -0.04 0.75 -24.45
C GLN A 218 1.03 0.16 -23.53
N VAL A 219 0.65 -0.09 -22.27
CA VAL A 219 1.49 -0.74 -21.26
C VAL A 219 0.68 -1.79 -20.53
N LEU A 220 1.25 -2.96 -20.34
CA LEU A 220 0.64 -4.05 -19.58
C LEU A 220 0.94 -3.94 -18.10
N GLY A 221 -0.10 -4.05 -17.26
CA GLY A 221 0.01 -4.17 -15.82
C GLY A 221 -0.16 -5.62 -15.38
N VAL A 222 0.93 -6.26 -14.97
CA VAL A 222 0.94 -7.65 -14.50
C VAL A 222 0.87 -7.67 -12.98
N PRO A 223 -0.16 -8.28 -12.37
CA PRO A 223 -0.30 -8.27 -10.92
C PRO A 223 0.43 -9.41 -10.22
N TYR A 224 0.97 -9.11 -9.05
CA TYR A 224 1.56 -10.01 -8.09
C TYR A 224 0.81 -9.89 -6.76
N ASP A 225 0.31 -11.00 -6.25
CA ASP A 225 -0.47 -11.06 -5.02
C ASP A 225 0.37 -11.56 -3.84
N LEU A 226 0.36 -10.81 -2.73
CA LEU A 226 0.92 -11.23 -1.46
C LEU A 226 -0.21 -11.49 -0.46
N PRO A 227 -0.19 -12.64 0.26
CA PRO A 227 -1.15 -12.90 1.32
C PRO A 227 -0.86 -12.02 2.54
N VAL A 228 -1.90 -11.42 3.10
CA VAL A 228 -1.85 -10.60 4.31
C VAL A 228 -2.67 -11.29 5.40
N VAL A 229 -1.99 -12.03 6.26
CA VAL A 229 -2.64 -12.78 7.34
C VAL A 229 -2.93 -11.89 8.54
N GLY A 230 -4.13 -12.03 9.11
CA GLY A 230 -4.50 -11.48 10.41
C GLY A 230 -4.17 -12.44 11.56
N TYR A 231 -4.29 -11.94 12.79
CA TYR A 231 -4.24 -12.77 14.02
C TYR A 231 -5.55 -13.58 14.21
N SER A 232 -6.26 -13.81 13.12
CA SER A 232 -7.48 -14.56 12.94
C SER A 232 -7.27 -15.62 11.85
N ASN A 233 -8.35 -16.14 11.26
CA ASN A 233 -8.26 -17.06 10.12
C ASN A 233 -8.34 -16.35 8.76
N THR A 234 -8.55 -15.04 8.74
CA THR A 234 -8.69 -14.26 7.52
C THR A 234 -7.33 -13.94 6.92
N VAL A 235 -7.21 -14.16 5.62
CA VAL A 235 -6.06 -13.75 4.81
C VAL A 235 -6.55 -12.87 3.67
N ASN A 236 -6.26 -11.58 3.76
CA ASN A 236 -6.52 -10.61 2.72
C ASN A 236 -5.40 -10.62 1.65
N THR A 237 -5.49 -9.71 0.70
CA THR A 237 -4.54 -9.64 -0.42
C THR A 237 -3.91 -8.25 -0.48
N LEU A 238 -2.60 -8.20 -0.67
CA LEU A 238 -1.91 -7.03 -1.23
C LEU A 238 -1.57 -7.34 -2.68
N ARG A 239 -2.15 -6.61 -3.65
CA ARG A 239 -1.89 -6.74 -5.07
C ARG A 239 -0.97 -5.63 -5.53
N LEU A 240 0.19 -6.01 -6.07
CA LEU A 240 1.20 -5.09 -6.58
C LEU A 240 1.30 -5.23 -8.10
N TRP A 241 1.27 -4.10 -8.81
CA TRP A 241 1.34 -4.06 -10.27
C TRP A 241 2.78 -3.85 -10.75
N SER A 242 3.19 -4.67 -11.72
CA SER A 242 4.45 -4.53 -12.46
C SER A 242 4.15 -4.15 -13.90
N ALA A 243 4.82 -3.13 -14.42
CA ALA A 243 4.66 -2.69 -15.79
C ALA A 243 5.50 -3.53 -16.75
N LYS A 244 4.88 -3.90 -17.88
CA LYS A 244 5.52 -4.65 -18.98
C LYS A 244 5.12 -4.03 -20.32
N ALA A 245 6.00 -4.13 -21.32
CA ALA A 245 5.62 -3.77 -22.68
C ALA A 245 4.66 -4.81 -23.26
N ASP A 246 3.78 -4.38 -24.15
CA ASP A 246 2.94 -5.28 -24.96
C ASP A 246 3.80 -5.97 -26.04
N ASP A 247 4.72 -5.22 -26.64
CA ASP A 247 5.77 -5.72 -27.53
C ASP A 247 7.14 -5.53 -26.87
N GLU A 248 7.71 -6.62 -26.35
CA GLU A 248 8.95 -6.60 -25.57
C GLU A 248 10.21 -6.66 -26.44
N PHE A 249 10.10 -7.09 -27.72
CA PHE A 249 11.27 -7.40 -28.51
C PHE A 249 11.02 -7.32 -30.02
N HIS A 250 11.68 -6.37 -30.67
CA HIS A 250 11.64 -6.18 -32.12
C HIS A 250 12.73 -7.00 -32.81
N LEU A 251 12.39 -8.21 -33.27
CA LEU A 251 13.32 -9.15 -33.87
C LEU A 251 14.00 -8.58 -35.13
N ASP A 252 13.28 -7.78 -35.92
CA ASP A 252 13.82 -7.18 -37.15
C ASP A 252 14.94 -6.18 -36.85
N ASP A 253 14.80 -5.36 -35.80
CA ASP A 253 15.82 -4.41 -35.37
C ASP A 253 17.02 -5.13 -34.77
N PHE A 254 16.78 -6.18 -33.98
CA PHE A 254 17.84 -7.02 -33.45
C PHE A 254 18.67 -7.65 -34.56
N ASN A 255 18.03 -8.20 -35.60
CA ASN A 255 18.69 -8.82 -36.75
C ASN A 255 19.50 -7.84 -37.60
N LYS A 256 19.14 -6.52 -37.56
CA LYS A 256 19.91 -5.45 -38.18
C LYS A 256 21.08 -4.94 -37.34
N GLY A 257 21.24 -5.45 -36.12
CA GLY A 257 22.28 -4.99 -35.19
C GLY A 257 21.87 -3.81 -34.31
N SER A 258 20.60 -3.33 -34.38
CA SER A 258 20.03 -2.28 -33.54
C SER A 258 19.54 -2.86 -32.21
N TYR A 259 20.47 -3.31 -31.38
CA TYR A 259 20.14 -4.06 -30.15
C TYR A 259 19.44 -3.21 -29.07
N VAL A 260 19.70 -1.91 -29.04
CA VAL A 260 19.07 -0.98 -28.07
C VAL A 260 17.63 -0.71 -28.49
N GLU A 261 17.44 -0.36 -29.75
CA GLU A 261 16.12 -0.09 -30.34
C GLU A 261 15.20 -1.32 -30.25
N ALA A 262 15.80 -2.52 -30.41
CA ALA A 262 15.06 -3.79 -30.31
C ALA A 262 14.39 -4.02 -28.93
N VAL A 263 14.83 -3.34 -27.87
CA VAL A 263 14.28 -3.46 -26.49
C VAL A 263 13.80 -2.14 -25.90
N GLU A 264 13.74 -1.06 -26.68
CA GLU A 264 13.42 0.28 -26.20
C GLU A 264 12.04 0.33 -25.54
N ASN A 265 11.01 -0.21 -26.20
CA ASN A 265 9.65 -0.27 -25.66
C ASN A 265 9.58 -0.99 -24.33
N LYS A 266 10.34 -2.09 -24.17
CA LYS A 266 10.45 -2.82 -22.92
C LYS A 266 11.02 -1.95 -21.81
N VAL A 267 12.11 -1.26 -22.08
CA VAL A 267 12.78 -0.38 -21.09
C VAL A 267 11.85 0.75 -20.67
N LEU A 268 11.19 1.42 -21.63
CA LEU A 268 10.27 2.52 -21.35
C LEU A 268 9.08 2.08 -20.49
N ALA A 269 8.46 0.94 -20.80
CA ALA A 269 7.36 0.41 -20.03
C ALA A 269 7.80 0.01 -18.61
N GLU A 270 8.90 -0.74 -18.48
CA GLU A 270 9.39 -1.22 -17.18
C GLU A 270 9.86 -0.09 -16.26
N ASN A 271 10.29 1.06 -16.79
CA ASN A 271 10.65 2.23 -15.98
C ASN A 271 9.50 2.72 -15.09
N LEU A 272 8.25 2.47 -15.46
CA LEU A 272 7.09 2.83 -14.65
C LEU A 272 7.09 2.19 -13.26
N THR A 273 7.71 1.02 -13.11
CA THR A 273 7.76 0.31 -11.83
C THR A 273 9.19 0.05 -11.33
N LYS A 274 10.19 0.83 -11.79
CA LYS A 274 11.58 0.66 -11.34
C LYS A 274 11.77 1.13 -9.91
N VAL A 275 11.39 2.37 -9.59
CA VAL A 275 11.64 2.98 -8.28
C VAL A 275 10.45 3.79 -7.79
N LEU A 276 10.26 3.81 -6.47
CA LEU A 276 9.33 4.72 -5.78
C LEU A 276 9.90 6.16 -5.83
N TYR A 277 9.06 7.14 -6.20
CA TYR A 277 9.39 8.56 -6.25
C TYR A 277 10.66 8.88 -7.06
N PRO A 278 10.65 8.65 -8.39
CA PRO A 278 11.74 9.13 -9.23
C PRO A 278 11.91 10.63 -9.07
N ASN A 279 13.16 11.10 -9.24
CA ASN A 279 13.51 12.52 -9.13
C ASN A 279 12.68 13.36 -10.12
N ASP A 280 11.98 14.37 -9.64
CA ASP A 280 11.06 15.24 -10.40
C ASP A 280 11.58 16.68 -10.61
N ASN A 281 12.87 16.91 -10.40
CA ASN A 281 13.50 18.19 -10.68
C ASN A 281 13.50 18.52 -12.19
N VAL A 282 13.33 17.50 -13.04
CA VAL A 282 13.26 17.62 -14.50
C VAL A 282 11.89 17.17 -15.02
N LEU A 283 11.50 17.68 -16.20
CA LEU A 283 10.21 17.38 -16.81
C LEU A 283 9.97 15.87 -17.01
N ALA A 284 11.00 15.14 -17.46
CA ALA A 284 10.91 13.69 -17.65
C ALA A 284 10.60 12.93 -16.35
N GLY A 285 11.14 13.38 -15.22
CA GLY A 285 10.83 12.81 -13.92
C GLY A 285 9.40 13.11 -13.46
N LYS A 286 8.91 14.34 -13.70
CA LYS A 286 7.50 14.68 -13.45
C LYS A 286 6.56 13.84 -14.29
N GLU A 287 6.88 13.65 -15.57
CA GLU A 287 6.12 12.78 -16.47
C GLU A 287 6.09 11.34 -15.97
N LEU A 288 7.25 10.79 -15.61
CA LEU A 288 7.33 9.42 -15.09
C LEU A 288 6.46 9.23 -13.82
N ARG A 289 6.47 10.19 -12.89
CA ARG A 289 5.64 10.15 -11.69
C ARG A 289 4.14 10.19 -12.01
N LEU A 290 3.71 11.04 -12.95
CA LEU A 290 2.31 11.08 -13.38
C LEU A 290 1.90 9.77 -14.07
N ARG A 291 2.77 9.23 -14.93
CA ARG A 291 2.55 7.91 -15.56
C ARG A 291 2.44 6.79 -14.52
N GLN A 292 3.30 6.77 -13.49
CA GLN A 292 3.21 5.80 -12.38
C GLN A 292 1.85 5.85 -11.68
N GLN A 293 1.39 7.05 -11.32
CA GLN A 293 0.11 7.24 -10.63
C GLN A 293 -1.06 6.78 -11.49
N TYR A 294 -1.08 7.14 -12.77
CA TYR A 294 -2.17 6.73 -13.64
C TYR A 294 -2.13 5.21 -13.95
N PHE A 295 -0.96 4.65 -14.23
CA PHE A 295 -0.77 3.21 -14.41
C PHE A 295 -1.34 2.42 -13.22
N PHE A 296 -0.94 2.79 -12.02
CA PHE A 296 -1.41 2.21 -10.77
C PHE A 296 -2.93 2.28 -10.62
N VAL A 297 -3.51 3.47 -10.85
CA VAL A 297 -4.96 3.72 -10.75
C VAL A 297 -5.73 2.91 -11.77
N SER A 298 -5.32 2.94 -13.05
CA SER A 298 -6.02 2.27 -14.13
C SER A 298 -6.03 0.75 -13.95
N CYS A 299 -4.87 0.14 -13.63
CA CYS A 299 -4.78 -1.29 -13.34
C CYS A 299 -5.70 -1.70 -12.17
N SER A 300 -5.64 -0.95 -11.07
CA SER A 300 -6.40 -1.25 -9.86
C SER A 300 -7.91 -1.13 -10.10
N LEU A 301 -8.34 -0.08 -10.79
CA LEU A 301 -9.75 0.17 -11.05
C LEU A 301 -10.35 -0.86 -12.01
N GLN A 302 -9.62 -1.23 -13.07
CA GLN A 302 -10.05 -2.28 -13.98
C GLN A 302 -10.25 -3.62 -13.25
N ASP A 303 -9.35 -3.99 -12.32
CA ASP A 303 -9.52 -5.19 -11.49
C ASP A 303 -10.71 -5.09 -10.53
N ILE A 304 -10.93 -3.93 -9.89
CA ILE A 304 -12.10 -3.67 -9.03
C ILE A 304 -13.41 -3.87 -9.80
N LEU A 305 -13.53 -3.25 -10.98
CA LEU A 305 -14.73 -3.35 -11.82
C LEU A 305 -14.93 -4.76 -12.38
N ARG A 306 -13.86 -5.45 -12.77
CA ARG A 306 -13.90 -6.86 -13.16
C ARG A 306 -14.45 -7.74 -12.03
N ARG A 307 -13.98 -7.54 -10.77
CA ARG A 307 -14.47 -8.29 -9.61
C ARG A 307 -15.94 -8.00 -9.31
N PHE A 308 -16.36 -6.76 -9.44
CA PHE A 308 -17.77 -6.38 -9.29
C PHE A 308 -18.65 -7.10 -10.30
N ARG A 309 -18.28 -7.11 -11.58
CA ARG A 309 -19.02 -7.73 -12.68
C ARG A 309 -19.20 -9.24 -12.55
N LEU A 310 -18.35 -9.94 -11.80
CA LEU A 310 -18.52 -11.39 -11.58
C LEU A 310 -19.88 -11.77 -10.95
N LYS A 311 -20.50 -10.86 -10.20
CA LYS A 311 -21.74 -11.11 -9.45
C LYS A 311 -22.81 -10.03 -9.63
N ASN A 312 -22.48 -8.90 -10.25
CA ASN A 312 -23.34 -7.73 -10.33
C ASN A 312 -23.31 -7.16 -11.76
N SER A 313 -24.45 -6.71 -12.27
CA SER A 313 -24.60 -6.09 -13.59
C SER A 313 -24.99 -4.62 -13.54
N ASP A 314 -25.58 -4.17 -12.44
CA ASP A 314 -26.06 -2.81 -12.24
C ASP A 314 -24.99 -1.95 -11.55
N TRP A 315 -24.43 -0.98 -12.27
CA TRP A 315 -23.39 -0.09 -11.80
C TRP A 315 -23.83 0.82 -10.64
N THR A 316 -25.12 1.12 -10.51
CA THR A 316 -25.64 1.92 -9.38
C THR A 316 -25.41 1.24 -8.03
N ARG A 317 -25.22 -0.08 -8.04
CA ARG A 317 -24.93 -0.89 -6.86
C ARG A 317 -23.44 -1.01 -6.52
N LEU A 318 -22.55 -0.41 -7.31
CA LEU A 318 -21.11 -0.46 -7.03
C LEU A 318 -20.77 0.03 -5.61
N PRO A 319 -21.36 1.13 -5.07
CA PRO A 319 -21.08 1.59 -3.71
C PRO A 319 -21.48 0.60 -2.59
N GLU A 320 -22.44 -0.29 -2.86
CA GLU A 320 -22.81 -1.35 -1.92
C GLU A 320 -21.74 -2.45 -1.82
N LYS A 321 -20.88 -2.59 -2.84
CA LYS A 321 -19.93 -3.70 -3.01
C LYS A 321 -18.47 -3.28 -2.97
N ALA A 322 -18.18 -2.01 -3.19
CA ALA A 322 -16.84 -1.47 -3.25
C ALA A 322 -16.76 -0.13 -2.51
N PHE A 323 -15.68 0.05 -1.75
CA PHE A 323 -15.25 1.35 -1.26
C PHE A 323 -13.75 1.48 -1.49
N ILE A 324 -13.33 2.58 -2.10
CA ILE A 324 -11.97 2.84 -2.55
C ILE A 324 -11.38 3.94 -1.70
N GLN A 325 -10.43 3.61 -0.83
CA GLN A 325 -9.77 4.56 0.04
C GLN A 325 -8.47 5.04 -0.59
N LEU A 326 -8.36 6.36 -0.75
CA LEU A 326 -7.19 7.03 -1.32
C LEU A 326 -6.22 7.41 -0.20
N ASN A 327 -5.03 6.82 -0.22
CA ASN A 327 -3.95 7.18 0.70
C ASN A 327 -3.14 8.32 0.10
N GLU A 328 -3.39 9.55 0.51
CA GLU A 328 -2.93 10.82 -0.09
C GLU A 328 -3.57 11.07 -1.47
N THR A 329 -3.05 12.05 -2.23
CA THR A 329 -3.54 12.42 -3.57
C THR A 329 -2.98 11.55 -4.70
N HIS A 330 -1.98 10.72 -4.42
CA HIS A 330 -1.33 9.89 -5.44
C HIS A 330 -2.30 9.06 -6.28
N PRO A 331 -3.38 8.46 -5.71
CA PRO A 331 -4.39 7.76 -6.49
C PRO A 331 -5.59 8.64 -6.90
N ALA A 332 -5.56 9.96 -6.76
CA ALA A 332 -6.72 10.83 -7.03
C ALA A 332 -7.23 10.77 -8.49
N LEU A 333 -6.38 10.35 -9.42
CA LEU A 333 -6.79 10.10 -10.82
C LEU A 333 -7.85 9.00 -10.95
N ILE A 334 -8.12 8.25 -9.89
CA ILE A 334 -9.22 7.26 -9.88
C ILE A 334 -10.57 7.91 -10.15
N ILE A 335 -10.75 9.16 -9.77
CA ILE A 335 -12.00 9.90 -9.94
C ILE A 335 -12.31 10.10 -11.43
N PRO A 336 -11.45 10.75 -12.24
CA PRO A 336 -11.70 10.87 -13.67
C PRO A 336 -11.61 9.53 -14.40
N GLU A 337 -10.80 8.56 -13.94
CA GLU A 337 -10.72 7.24 -14.57
C GLU A 337 -12.00 6.43 -14.34
N LEU A 338 -12.59 6.43 -13.14
CA LEU A 338 -13.87 5.77 -12.89
C LEU A 338 -14.99 6.41 -13.72
N MET A 339 -15.02 7.73 -13.82
CA MET A 339 -15.93 8.45 -14.70
C MET A 339 -15.76 8.02 -16.17
N ARG A 340 -14.52 7.96 -16.67
CA ARG A 340 -14.22 7.53 -18.03
C ARG A 340 -14.71 6.09 -18.28
N LEU A 341 -14.40 5.18 -17.37
CA LEU A 341 -14.81 3.78 -17.52
C LEU A 341 -16.33 3.62 -17.50
N LEU A 342 -17.02 4.31 -16.59
CA LEU A 342 -18.48 4.22 -16.50
C LEU A 342 -19.18 4.91 -17.68
N VAL A 343 -18.73 6.11 -18.08
CA VAL A 343 -19.39 6.88 -19.14
C VAL A 343 -19.00 6.39 -20.54
N ASP A 344 -17.68 6.34 -20.82
CA ASP A 344 -17.21 6.10 -22.18
C ASP A 344 -17.23 4.61 -22.53
N ARG A 345 -16.94 3.71 -21.56
CA ARG A 345 -16.85 2.26 -21.81
C ARG A 345 -18.16 1.53 -21.51
N GLU A 346 -18.82 1.89 -20.41
CA GLU A 346 -20.03 1.20 -19.93
C GLU A 346 -21.32 1.90 -20.34
N GLY A 347 -21.25 3.12 -20.88
CA GLY A 347 -22.39 3.88 -21.38
C GLY A 347 -23.33 4.38 -20.27
N VAL A 348 -22.86 4.50 -19.03
CA VAL A 348 -23.61 5.06 -17.91
C VAL A 348 -23.74 6.56 -18.10
N ASP A 349 -24.91 7.14 -17.82
CA ASP A 349 -25.07 8.59 -17.89
C ASP A 349 -24.18 9.31 -16.86
N TRP A 350 -23.81 10.56 -17.17
CA TRP A 350 -22.87 11.34 -16.37
C TRP A 350 -23.28 11.50 -14.91
N SER A 351 -24.56 11.77 -14.66
CA SER A 351 -25.07 12.07 -13.30
C SER A 351 -25.03 10.81 -12.43
N THR A 352 -25.41 9.67 -12.98
CA THR A 352 -25.32 8.37 -12.32
C THR A 352 -23.85 7.99 -12.08
N ALA A 353 -22.98 8.10 -13.11
CA ALA A 353 -21.56 7.81 -12.98
C ALA A 353 -20.90 8.68 -11.90
N TRP A 354 -21.23 9.97 -11.83
CA TRP A 354 -20.71 10.88 -10.82
C TRP A 354 -21.19 10.52 -9.41
N SER A 355 -22.47 10.21 -9.25
CA SER A 355 -23.03 9.76 -7.98
C SER A 355 -22.34 8.48 -7.47
N VAL A 356 -22.17 7.51 -8.35
CA VAL A 356 -21.47 6.24 -8.05
C VAL A 356 -20.02 6.50 -7.68
N THR A 357 -19.29 7.31 -8.46
CA THR A 357 -17.88 7.64 -8.20
C THR A 357 -17.70 8.24 -6.81
N ARG A 358 -18.46 9.27 -6.46
CA ARG A 358 -18.39 9.89 -5.14
C ARG A 358 -18.71 8.93 -4.00
N ALA A 359 -19.76 8.12 -4.16
CA ALA A 359 -20.19 7.17 -3.13
C ALA A 359 -19.20 6.02 -2.91
N CYS A 360 -18.33 5.72 -3.90
CA CYS A 360 -17.32 4.68 -3.80
C CYS A 360 -15.99 5.16 -3.22
N THR A 361 -15.73 6.47 -3.14
CA THR A 361 -14.39 7.00 -2.90
C THR A 361 -14.30 7.76 -1.57
N GLY A 362 -13.19 7.56 -0.85
CA GLY A 362 -12.81 8.31 0.34
C GLY A 362 -11.35 8.76 0.25
N TYR A 363 -11.03 9.94 0.79
CA TYR A 363 -9.71 10.55 0.74
C TYR A 363 -9.11 10.75 2.12
N THR A 364 -7.89 10.26 2.31
CA THR A 364 -7.07 10.55 3.49
C THR A 364 -5.98 11.55 3.13
N ASN A 365 -5.96 12.70 3.80
CA ASN A 365 -4.91 13.70 3.64
C ASN A 365 -3.82 13.51 4.70
N HIS A 366 -2.55 13.58 4.29
CA HIS A 366 -1.39 13.55 5.18
C HIS A 366 -0.58 14.86 5.18
N THR A 367 -0.87 15.77 4.25
CA THR A 367 -0.08 16.98 3.96
C THR A 367 -0.84 18.22 4.40
N ILE A 368 -0.23 19.04 5.26
CA ILE A 368 -0.79 20.32 5.73
C ILE A 368 -0.11 21.56 5.13
N LEU A 369 1.04 21.40 4.50
CA LEU A 369 1.77 22.50 3.87
C LEU A 369 1.19 22.78 2.47
N PRO A 370 0.64 23.97 2.20
CA PRO A 370 0.01 24.28 0.92
C PRO A 370 0.94 24.09 -0.28
N GLU A 371 2.22 24.42 -0.13
CA GLU A 371 3.24 24.28 -1.16
C GLU A 371 3.62 22.81 -1.47
N ALA A 372 3.31 21.90 -0.57
CA ALA A 372 3.56 20.46 -0.73
C ALA A 372 2.33 19.70 -1.29
N LEU A 373 1.19 20.39 -1.48
CA LEU A 373 0.03 19.80 -2.13
C LEU A 373 0.32 19.54 -3.61
N GLU A 374 0.01 18.33 -4.06
CA GLU A 374 0.33 17.87 -5.40
C GLU A 374 -0.47 18.61 -6.48
N LYS A 375 0.24 19.06 -7.52
CA LYS A 375 -0.32 19.71 -8.70
C LYS A 375 0.32 19.14 -9.97
N TRP A 376 -0.48 18.95 -11.01
CA TRP A 376 0.02 18.52 -12.31
C TRP A 376 -0.27 19.58 -13.37
N SER A 377 0.75 19.97 -14.17
CA SER A 377 0.54 20.96 -15.22
C SER A 377 -0.51 20.50 -16.22
N VAL A 378 -1.36 21.43 -16.66
CA VAL A 378 -2.41 21.15 -17.66
C VAL A 378 -1.80 20.62 -18.95
N SER A 379 -0.67 21.19 -19.41
CA SER A 379 0.02 20.75 -20.63
C SER A 379 0.54 19.32 -20.54
N LEU A 380 1.04 18.89 -19.37
CA LEU A 380 1.47 17.52 -19.15
C LEU A 380 0.26 16.54 -19.15
N MET A 381 -0.81 16.95 -18.45
CA MET A 381 -2.05 16.17 -18.42
C MET A 381 -2.68 16.05 -19.81
N GLU A 382 -2.70 17.13 -20.60
CA GLU A 382 -3.24 17.13 -21.97
C GLU A 382 -2.49 16.17 -22.89
N ARG A 383 -1.17 16.13 -22.78
CA ARG A 383 -0.33 15.25 -23.58
C ARG A 383 -0.47 13.78 -23.18
N LEU A 384 -0.52 13.48 -21.88
CA LEU A 384 -0.51 12.09 -21.39
C LEU A 384 -1.90 11.51 -21.22
N LEU A 385 -2.88 12.30 -20.76
CA LEU A 385 -4.19 11.88 -20.30
C LEU A 385 -5.29 12.82 -20.82
N PRO A 386 -5.39 13.04 -22.15
CA PRO A 386 -6.28 14.07 -22.72
C PRO A 386 -7.74 13.87 -22.33
N ARG A 387 -8.22 12.63 -22.29
CA ARG A 387 -9.62 12.35 -21.92
C ARG A 387 -9.89 12.62 -20.44
N HIS A 388 -8.94 12.31 -19.55
CA HIS A 388 -9.06 12.60 -18.12
C HIS A 388 -9.09 14.10 -17.85
N LEU A 389 -8.27 14.87 -18.57
CA LEU A 389 -8.28 16.33 -18.45
C LEU A 389 -9.65 16.92 -18.86
N GLN A 390 -10.26 16.44 -19.95
CA GLN A 390 -11.61 16.86 -20.36
C GLN A 390 -12.65 16.55 -19.26
N ILE A 391 -12.57 15.37 -18.66
CA ILE A 391 -13.46 14.97 -17.56
C ILE A 391 -13.24 15.87 -16.34
N ILE A 392 -11.99 16.19 -16.00
CA ILE A 392 -11.66 17.10 -14.88
C ILE A 392 -12.25 18.50 -15.13
N TYR A 393 -12.15 19.04 -16.34
CA TYR A 393 -12.76 20.32 -16.70
C TYR A 393 -14.28 20.29 -16.56
N GLU A 394 -14.94 19.22 -17.00
CA GLU A 394 -16.41 19.07 -16.85
C GLU A 394 -16.82 18.96 -15.37
N ILE A 395 -16.07 18.20 -14.56
CA ILE A 395 -16.28 18.14 -13.10
C ILE A 395 -16.12 19.54 -12.50
N ASN A 396 -15.05 20.25 -12.86
CA ASN A 396 -14.78 21.60 -12.36
C ASN A 396 -15.90 22.58 -12.71
N GLY A 397 -16.33 22.60 -13.97
CA GLY A 397 -17.41 23.47 -14.43
C GLY A 397 -18.74 23.25 -13.70
N ARG A 398 -19.11 21.98 -13.47
CA ARG A 398 -20.30 21.63 -12.69
C ARG A 398 -20.18 21.99 -11.23
N PHE A 399 -19.01 21.74 -10.64
CA PHE A 399 -18.72 22.04 -9.25
C PHE A 399 -18.73 23.56 -8.98
N LEU A 400 -18.09 24.36 -9.82
CA LEU A 400 -18.06 25.81 -9.65
C LEU A 400 -19.44 26.45 -9.80
N LYS A 401 -20.34 25.89 -10.61
CA LYS A 401 -21.76 26.31 -10.66
C LYS A 401 -22.45 26.09 -9.30
N GLN A 402 -22.16 24.97 -8.62
CA GLN A 402 -22.69 24.71 -7.26
C GLN A 402 -22.15 25.72 -6.25
N VAL A 403 -20.83 26.01 -6.29
CA VAL A 403 -20.19 27.00 -5.41
C VAL A 403 -20.78 28.39 -5.64
N ALA A 404 -20.92 28.82 -6.90
CA ALA A 404 -21.50 30.12 -7.25
C ALA A 404 -22.95 30.26 -6.81
N ALA A 405 -23.72 29.17 -6.84
CA ALA A 405 -25.12 29.18 -6.35
C ALA A 405 -25.18 29.29 -4.82
N MET A 406 -24.22 28.71 -4.09
CA MET A 406 -24.17 28.76 -2.62
C MET A 406 -23.66 30.11 -2.12
N TRP A 407 -22.69 30.73 -2.79
CA TRP A 407 -22.05 31.99 -2.45
C TRP A 407 -22.02 32.93 -3.66
N PRO A 408 -23.16 33.56 -4.00
CA PRO A 408 -23.24 34.47 -5.15
C PRO A 408 -22.27 35.65 -5.01
N GLY A 409 -21.43 35.86 -6.03
CA GLY A 409 -20.51 37.01 -6.08
C GLY A 409 -19.16 36.78 -5.36
N ASP A 410 -18.94 35.66 -4.67
CA ASP A 410 -17.66 35.33 -4.04
C ASP A 410 -16.69 34.73 -5.06
N VAL A 411 -16.06 35.60 -5.87
CA VAL A 411 -15.13 35.22 -6.93
C VAL A 411 -13.86 34.58 -6.34
N GLU A 412 -13.36 35.10 -5.23
CA GLU A 412 -12.16 34.59 -4.57
C GLU A 412 -12.35 33.14 -4.11
N ARG A 413 -13.51 32.80 -3.60
CA ARG A 413 -13.87 31.42 -3.23
C ARG A 413 -13.91 30.50 -4.45
N LEU A 414 -14.46 30.96 -5.57
CA LEU A 414 -14.43 30.19 -6.83
C LEU A 414 -13.00 29.89 -7.26
N ILE A 415 -12.09 30.87 -7.16
CA ILE A 415 -10.67 30.68 -7.50
C ILE A 415 -10.00 29.67 -6.57
N ARG A 416 -10.24 29.76 -5.25
CA ARG A 416 -9.63 28.84 -4.29
C ARG A 416 -10.15 27.41 -4.42
N MET A 417 -11.44 27.25 -4.69
CA MET A 417 -12.08 25.92 -4.78
C MET A 417 -11.94 25.27 -6.16
N SER A 418 -11.58 26.03 -7.21
CA SER A 418 -11.38 25.49 -8.56
C SER A 418 -10.38 24.33 -8.56
N LEU A 419 -10.66 23.29 -9.35
CA LEU A 419 -9.72 22.20 -9.63
C LEU A 419 -8.53 22.69 -10.46
N ILE A 420 -8.72 23.78 -11.20
CA ILE A 420 -7.67 24.36 -12.07
C ILE A 420 -7.14 25.62 -11.40
N GLU A 421 -5.84 25.68 -11.22
CA GLU A 421 -5.11 26.87 -10.86
C GLU A 421 -4.75 27.62 -12.15
N GLU A 422 -5.25 28.85 -12.29
CA GLU A 422 -5.11 29.65 -13.52
C GLU A 422 -3.91 30.60 -13.47
N HIS A 423 -3.32 30.85 -12.29
CA HIS A 423 -2.18 31.75 -12.13
C HIS A 423 -0.86 31.03 -12.44
N GLY A 424 -0.03 31.64 -13.30
CA GLY A 424 1.22 31.06 -13.77
C GLY A 424 0.98 29.90 -14.75
N ASP A 425 1.77 28.85 -14.65
CA ASP A 425 1.55 27.62 -15.42
C ASP A 425 0.31 26.91 -14.89
N ARG A 426 -0.75 26.89 -15.72
CA ARG A 426 -2.00 26.22 -15.33
C ARG A 426 -1.78 24.81 -14.85
N SER A 427 -2.39 24.48 -13.73
CA SER A 427 -2.22 23.17 -13.11
C SER A 427 -3.51 22.62 -12.49
N VAL A 428 -3.63 21.30 -12.45
CA VAL A 428 -4.70 20.57 -11.77
C VAL A 428 -4.32 20.38 -10.31
N ARG A 429 -5.19 20.86 -9.39
CA ARG A 429 -5.04 20.71 -7.93
C ARG A 429 -5.59 19.35 -7.48
N MET A 430 -4.69 18.42 -7.21
CA MET A 430 -5.08 17.03 -6.95
C MET A 430 -5.84 16.85 -5.63
N ALA A 431 -5.53 17.62 -4.59
CA ALA A 431 -6.29 17.60 -3.33
C ALA A 431 -7.74 18.06 -3.52
N ASN A 432 -7.96 19.14 -4.30
CA ASN A 432 -9.30 19.61 -4.62
C ASN A 432 -10.10 18.53 -5.35
N LEU A 433 -9.48 17.87 -6.35
CA LEU A 433 -10.10 16.76 -7.07
C LEU A 433 -10.48 15.60 -6.13
N ALA A 434 -9.55 15.20 -5.24
CA ALA A 434 -9.78 14.14 -4.27
C ALA A 434 -10.95 14.45 -3.32
N ILE A 435 -11.03 15.69 -2.81
CA ILE A 435 -12.12 16.12 -1.92
C ILE A 435 -13.47 16.11 -2.63
N ILE A 436 -13.55 16.70 -3.82
CA ILE A 436 -14.81 16.83 -4.57
C ILE A 436 -15.33 15.47 -5.02
N GLY A 437 -14.43 14.57 -5.42
CA GLY A 437 -14.75 13.23 -5.88
C GLY A 437 -14.99 12.20 -4.78
N SER A 438 -14.84 12.55 -3.51
CA SER A 438 -14.97 11.63 -2.38
C SER A 438 -16.21 11.94 -1.51
N SER A 439 -16.79 10.90 -0.93
CA SER A 439 -17.89 11.02 0.05
C SER A 439 -17.38 11.21 1.48
N ALA A 440 -16.09 10.96 1.73
CA ALA A 440 -15.45 11.13 3.03
C ALA A 440 -14.02 11.64 2.87
N VAL A 441 -13.62 12.54 3.76
CA VAL A 441 -12.27 13.12 3.86
C VAL A 441 -11.82 13.00 5.30
N ASN A 442 -10.62 12.47 5.53
CA ASN A 442 -10.09 12.45 6.89
C ASN A 442 -8.67 12.99 6.98
N GLY A 443 -8.40 13.68 8.11
CA GLY A 443 -7.07 13.91 8.60
C GLY A 443 -6.59 12.74 9.46
N VAL A 444 -5.31 12.75 9.85
CA VAL A 444 -4.61 11.62 10.48
C VAL A 444 -4.23 11.86 11.94
N ALA A 445 -4.60 12.99 12.51
CA ALA A 445 -4.54 13.33 13.93
C ALA A 445 -5.57 14.41 14.23
N HIS A 446 -5.98 14.57 15.49
CA HIS A 446 -7.00 15.56 15.86
C HIS A 446 -6.58 16.97 15.43
N LEU A 447 -5.43 17.44 15.88
CA LEU A 447 -4.90 18.74 15.50
C LEU A 447 -4.76 18.92 14.00
N HIS A 448 -4.25 17.91 13.30
CA HIS A 448 -4.15 17.92 11.84
C HIS A 448 -5.52 18.13 11.18
N THR A 449 -6.53 17.42 11.65
CA THR A 449 -7.90 17.53 11.12
C THR A 449 -8.51 18.90 11.37
N GLU A 450 -8.28 19.50 12.53
CA GLU A 450 -8.78 20.87 12.81
C GLU A 450 -8.06 21.90 11.91
N ILE A 451 -6.75 21.77 11.68
CA ILE A 451 -6.02 22.61 10.72
C ILE A 451 -6.62 22.48 9.30
N LEU A 452 -6.98 21.26 8.86
CA LEU A 452 -7.65 21.08 7.56
C LEU A 452 -8.98 21.84 7.49
N LYS A 453 -9.80 21.79 8.54
CA LYS A 453 -11.13 22.42 8.60
C LYS A 453 -11.05 23.94 8.73
N GLU A 454 -10.11 24.45 9.51
CA GLU A 454 -10.02 25.87 9.85
C GLU A 454 -9.23 26.68 8.82
N SER A 455 -8.30 26.05 8.10
CA SER A 455 -7.41 26.74 7.15
C SER A 455 -7.36 26.09 5.78
N LEU A 456 -6.65 24.97 5.62
CA LEU A 456 -6.23 24.43 4.32
C LEU A 456 -7.42 24.08 3.40
N PHE A 457 -8.47 23.47 3.96
CA PHE A 457 -9.68 23.04 3.24
C PHE A 457 -10.94 23.66 3.79
N ARG A 458 -10.84 24.85 4.41
CA ARG A 458 -11.96 25.54 5.06
C ARG A 458 -13.16 25.70 4.13
N ASP A 459 -12.96 26.19 2.92
CA ASP A 459 -14.05 26.41 1.95
C ASP A 459 -14.78 25.09 1.61
N PHE A 460 -14.05 23.97 1.53
CA PHE A 460 -14.64 22.64 1.30
C PHE A 460 -15.35 22.11 2.55
N TYR A 461 -14.81 22.39 3.74
CA TYR A 461 -15.47 22.03 5.00
C TYR A 461 -16.77 22.78 5.20
N GLU A 462 -16.81 24.07 4.88
CA GLU A 462 -18.04 24.87 4.91
C GLU A 462 -19.10 24.33 3.92
N LEU A 463 -18.69 23.81 2.76
CA LEU A 463 -19.60 23.22 1.77
C LEU A 463 -20.06 21.81 2.15
N TYR A 464 -19.18 20.98 2.70
CA TYR A 464 -19.42 19.57 3.03
C TYR A 464 -18.97 19.22 4.46
N PRO A 465 -19.53 19.81 5.51
CA PRO A 465 -19.04 19.61 6.89
C PRO A 465 -19.09 18.15 7.35
N SER A 466 -20.09 17.38 6.90
CA SER A 466 -20.25 15.97 7.24
C SER A 466 -19.23 15.03 6.60
N HIS A 467 -18.51 15.48 5.57
CA HIS A 467 -17.49 14.65 4.91
C HIS A 467 -16.19 14.58 5.73
N PHE A 468 -15.91 15.62 6.54
CA PHE A 468 -14.62 15.73 7.24
C PHE A 468 -14.65 15.04 8.61
N SER A 469 -13.69 14.17 8.83
CA SER A 469 -13.53 13.45 10.09
C SER A 469 -12.08 13.24 10.46
N ASN A 470 -11.79 13.01 11.74
CA ASN A 470 -10.48 12.60 12.21
C ASN A 470 -10.39 11.06 12.29
N LYS A 471 -9.30 10.51 11.78
CA LYS A 471 -8.88 9.12 12.00
C LYS A 471 -7.43 9.14 12.44
N THR A 472 -7.20 9.24 13.75
CA THR A 472 -5.85 9.27 14.32
C THR A 472 -5.07 8.05 13.88
N ASN A 473 -3.87 8.27 13.35
CA ASN A 473 -2.97 7.18 12.97
C ASN A 473 -2.66 6.28 14.15
N GLY A 474 -2.54 4.99 13.87
CA GLY A 474 -2.15 3.96 14.83
C GLY A 474 -1.16 2.99 14.20
N ILE A 475 -0.88 1.93 14.93
CA ILE A 475 0.00 0.84 14.52
C ILE A 475 -0.70 -0.49 14.77
N THR A 476 -0.27 -1.57 14.09
CA THR A 476 -0.60 -2.92 14.54
C THR A 476 0.23 -3.29 15.76
N GLN A 477 -0.42 -3.48 16.90
CA GLN A 477 0.24 -3.84 18.16
C GLN A 477 0.90 -5.24 18.11
N ARG A 478 0.51 -6.07 17.16
CA ARG A 478 1.11 -7.40 16.95
C ARG A 478 2.56 -7.26 16.51
N ARG A 479 2.85 -6.46 15.50
CA ARG A 479 4.23 -6.17 15.09
C ARG A 479 4.95 -5.24 16.06
N TRP A 480 4.31 -4.16 16.50
CA TRP A 480 4.96 -3.05 17.19
C TRP A 480 5.01 -3.18 18.71
N LEU A 481 4.29 -4.14 19.28
CA LEU A 481 4.38 -4.46 20.71
C LEU A 481 4.64 -5.95 20.94
N LEU A 482 3.74 -6.84 20.49
CA LEU A 482 3.87 -8.28 20.73
C LEU A 482 5.20 -8.85 20.19
N LYS A 483 5.57 -8.50 18.95
CA LYS A 483 6.82 -8.93 18.32
C LYS A 483 8.04 -8.10 18.76
N ALA A 484 7.89 -6.77 18.74
CA ALA A 484 9.02 -5.87 18.94
C ALA A 484 9.47 -5.76 20.41
N ASN A 485 8.58 -6.03 21.37
CA ASN A 485 8.89 -5.93 22.80
C ASN A 485 8.26 -7.10 23.58
N PRO A 486 8.78 -8.33 23.41
CA PRO A 486 8.19 -9.53 24.00
C PRO A 486 8.18 -9.51 25.53
N LYS A 487 9.17 -8.88 26.18
CA LYS A 487 9.21 -8.74 27.65
C LYS A 487 8.05 -7.86 28.17
N LEU A 488 7.77 -6.75 27.49
CA LEU A 488 6.62 -5.89 27.83
C LEU A 488 5.30 -6.58 27.51
N ALA A 489 5.22 -7.24 26.37
CA ALA A 489 4.03 -7.99 25.96
C ALA A 489 3.68 -9.11 26.95
N ALA A 490 4.69 -9.82 27.47
CA ALA A 490 4.51 -10.81 28.53
C ALA A 490 3.96 -10.18 29.81
N LEU A 491 4.59 -9.10 30.30
CA LEU A 491 4.12 -8.39 31.51
C LEU A 491 2.67 -7.93 31.38
N ILE A 492 2.31 -7.35 30.24
CA ILE A 492 0.92 -6.92 29.97
C ILE A 492 -0.03 -8.14 29.97
N THR A 493 0.35 -9.19 29.26
CA THR A 493 -0.49 -10.39 29.12
C THR A 493 -0.70 -11.09 30.47
N ASP A 494 0.33 -11.17 31.30
CA ASP A 494 0.25 -11.75 32.65
C ASP A 494 -0.63 -10.90 33.59
N THR A 495 -0.69 -9.58 33.34
CA THR A 495 -1.44 -8.64 34.19
C THR A 495 -2.93 -8.54 33.80
N ILE A 496 -3.24 -8.40 32.51
CA ILE A 496 -4.61 -8.12 32.03
C ILE A 496 -5.14 -9.16 31.02
N GLY A 497 -4.38 -10.23 30.76
CA GLY A 497 -4.73 -11.25 29.75
C GLY A 497 -4.38 -10.84 28.32
N PRO A 498 -4.57 -11.75 27.34
CA PRO A 498 -4.09 -11.59 25.96
C PRO A 498 -5.05 -10.78 25.06
N LYS A 499 -6.17 -10.28 25.57
CA LYS A 499 -7.21 -9.60 24.76
C LYS A 499 -6.68 -8.40 23.99
N TRP A 500 -5.72 -7.65 24.53
CA TRP A 500 -5.10 -6.49 23.93
C TRP A 500 -4.44 -6.77 22.56
N ILE A 501 -4.08 -8.01 22.26
CA ILE A 501 -3.43 -8.40 21.00
C ILE A 501 -4.36 -8.12 19.80
N THR A 502 -5.67 -8.26 19.98
CA THR A 502 -6.68 -8.01 18.94
C THR A 502 -7.57 -6.80 19.24
N GLU A 503 -7.73 -6.44 20.51
CA GLU A 503 -8.54 -5.33 20.99
C GLU A 503 -7.65 -4.36 21.80
N LEU A 504 -7.07 -3.37 21.12
CA LEU A 504 -6.07 -2.48 21.73
C LEU A 504 -6.61 -1.67 22.91
N ASP A 505 -7.92 -1.36 22.93
CA ASP A 505 -8.56 -0.63 24.03
C ASP A 505 -8.51 -1.40 25.36
N ALA A 506 -8.29 -2.72 25.35
CA ALA A 506 -8.07 -3.50 26.56
C ALA A 506 -6.83 -3.05 27.36
N LEU A 507 -5.88 -2.34 26.74
CA LEU A 507 -4.73 -1.74 27.45
C LEU A 507 -5.16 -0.75 28.53
N ARG A 508 -6.35 -0.15 28.45
CA ARG A 508 -6.92 0.71 29.50
C ARG A 508 -7.08 0.00 30.84
N ASP A 509 -7.20 -1.31 30.84
CA ASP A 509 -7.26 -2.10 32.08
C ASP A 509 -5.99 -1.98 32.91
N LEU A 510 -4.84 -1.55 32.31
CA LEU A 510 -3.61 -1.25 33.02
C LEU A 510 -3.71 -0.01 33.92
N GLU A 511 -4.66 0.88 33.70
CA GLU A 511 -4.90 2.07 34.54
C GLU A 511 -5.14 1.70 36.01
N ARG A 512 -5.71 0.51 36.26
CA ARG A 512 -5.95 -0.01 37.61
C ARG A 512 -4.66 -0.30 38.39
N TYR A 513 -3.53 -0.47 37.69
CA TYR A 513 -2.23 -0.82 38.26
C TYR A 513 -1.29 0.38 38.40
N THR A 514 -1.76 1.61 38.14
CA THR A 514 -0.92 2.83 38.24
C THR A 514 -0.43 3.12 39.67
N GLY A 515 -1.13 2.60 40.70
CA GLY A 515 -0.72 2.66 42.10
C GLY A 515 -0.09 1.37 42.63
N ASP A 516 0.01 0.31 41.83
CA ASP A 516 0.57 -0.98 42.25
C ASP A 516 2.11 -0.93 42.13
N THR A 517 2.79 -0.93 43.28
CA THR A 517 4.25 -0.84 43.32
C THR A 517 4.94 -2.06 42.68
N GLY A 518 4.35 -3.25 42.84
CA GLY A 518 4.86 -4.49 42.23
C GLY A 518 4.84 -4.44 40.72
N PHE A 519 3.71 -4.00 40.15
CA PHE A 519 3.59 -3.81 38.70
C PHE A 519 4.55 -2.73 38.18
N LEU A 520 4.65 -1.58 38.88
CA LEU A 520 5.55 -0.49 38.48
C LEU A 520 7.01 -0.92 38.50
N ASP A 521 7.41 -1.71 39.48
CA ASP A 521 8.78 -2.25 39.56
C ASP A 521 9.04 -3.29 38.45
N ALA A 522 8.11 -4.15 38.15
CA ALA A 522 8.20 -5.08 37.01
C ALA A 522 8.32 -4.32 35.69
N PHE A 523 7.53 -3.25 35.49
CA PHE A 523 7.60 -2.41 34.31
C PHE A 523 8.96 -1.70 34.17
N ARG A 524 9.50 -1.14 35.26
CA ARG A 524 10.84 -0.53 35.28
C ARG A 524 11.93 -1.54 34.92
N LYS A 525 11.85 -2.78 35.46
CA LYS A 525 12.80 -3.86 35.14
C LYS A 525 12.77 -4.22 33.64
N VAL A 526 11.59 -4.30 33.04
CA VAL A 526 11.46 -4.55 31.59
C VAL A 526 12.11 -3.43 30.78
N LYS A 527 11.86 -2.17 31.13
CA LYS A 527 12.47 -1.02 30.43
C LYS A 527 14.00 -1.03 30.60
N GLN A 528 14.49 -1.27 31.79
CA GLN A 528 15.93 -1.32 32.08
C GLN A 528 16.61 -2.44 31.27
N ALA A 529 16.06 -3.65 31.28
CA ALA A 529 16.58 -4.78 30.52
C ALA A 529 16.61 -4.54 28.98
N ASN A 530 15.64 -3.77 28.46
CA ASN A 530 15.64 -3.39 27.05
C ASN A 530 16.72 -2.34 26.75
N LYS A 531 16.94 -1.39 27.63
CA LYS A 531 18.01 -0.36 27.52
C LYS A 531 19.40 -0.98 27.58
N GLU A 532 19.61 -1.94 28.47
CA GLU A 532 20.87 -2.70 28.58
C GLU A 532 21.16 -3.49 27.31
N ALA A 533 20.14 -4.18 26.75
CA ALA A 533 20.27 -4.90 25.50
C ALA A 533 20.58 -3.95 24.31
N LEU A 534 19.94 -2.78 24.27
CA LEU A 534 20.20 -1.77 23.24
C LEU A 534 21.59 -1.16 23.41
N ALA A 535 22.03 -0.88 24.62
CA ALA A 535 23.38 -0.38 24.90
C ALA A 535 24.48 -1.37 24.46
N ALA A 536 24.27 -2.67 24.73
CA ALA A 536 25.17 -3.73 24.25
C ALA A 536 25.21 -3.80 22.72
N TYR A 537 24.06 -3.67 22.06
CA TYR A 537 23.97 -3.64 20.60
C TYR A 537 24.67 -2.41 20.00
N ILE A 538 24.46 -1.21 20.57
CA ILE A 538 25.16 0.02 20.14
C ILE A 538 26.68 -0.15 20.27
N ARG A 539 27.15 -0.73 21.37
CA ARG A 539 28.57 -1.00 21.55
C ARG A 539 29.13 -1.93 20.48
N SER A 540 28.42 -3.01 20.15
CA SER A 540 28.88 -3.99 19.13
C SER A 540 28.89 -3.42 17.72
N GLU A 541 27.87 -2.64 17.34
CA GLU A 541 27.70 -2.16 15.97
C GLU A 541 28.39 -0.81 15.69
N VAL A 542 28.44 0.05 16.70
CA VAL A 542 28.90 1.44 16.54
C VAL A 542 30.20 1.73 17.34
N GLY A 543 30.54 0.88 18.30
CA GLY A 543 31.70 1.05 19.16
C GLY A 543 31.56 2.19 20.18
N VAL A 544 30.34 2.60 20.50
CA VAL A 544 30.02 3.68 21.43
C VAL A 544 29.40 3.11 22.69
N ASP A 545 29.91 3.58 23.87
CA ASP A 545 29.31 3.26 25.15
C ASP A 545 28.19 4.25 25.49
N VAL A 546 27.01 3.73 25.82
CA VAL A 546 25.89 4.52 26.32
C VAL A 546 25.46 4.04 27.70
N LEU A 547 25.02 4.96 28.55
CA LEU A 547 24.60 4.66 29.93
C LEU A 547 23.13 4.19 29.91
N PRO A 548 22.83 2.94 30.33
CA PRO A 548 21.44 2.43 30.33
C PRO A 548 20.50 3.21 31.26
N GLU A 549 21.03 3.93 32.26
CA GLU A 549 20.26 4.77 33.19
C GLU A 549 19.79 6.09 32.56
N SER A 550 20.43 6.54 31.47
CA SER A 550 20.07 7.79 30.78
C SER A 550 18.72 7.70 30.07
N ILE A 551 18.13 8.82 29.66
CA ILE A 551 16.97 8.84 28.77
C ILE A 551 17.47 8.53 27.36
N PHE A 552 16.88 7.50 26.75
CA PHE A 552 17.13 7.16 25.34
C PHE A 552 16.12 7.87 24.48
N ASP A 553 16.58 8.87 23.74
CA ASP A 553 15.79 9.54 22.71
C ASP A 553 16.15 8.94 21.34
N VAL A 554 15.15 8.31 20.69
CA VAL A 554 15.35 7.56 19.45
C VAL A 554 14.59 8.23 18.32
N GLN A 555 15.32 8.85 17.39
CA GLN A 555 14.79 9.49 16.22
C GLN A 555 14.95 8.56 14.99
N VAL A 556 13.88 7.91 14.59
CA VAL A 556 13.84 7.00 13.42
C VAL A 556 13.04 7.64 12.29
N LYS A 557 13.70 8.47 11.50
CA LYS A 557 13.13 9.12 10.31
C LYS A 557 14.27 9.46 9.34
N ARG A 558 13.91 9.74 8.09
CA ARG A 558 14.90 10.22 7.12
C ARG A 558 15.49 11.55 7.54
N LEU A 559 16.75 11.74 7.22
CA LEU A 559 17.39 13.04 7.31
C LEU A 559 16.71 13.97 6.29
N HIS A 560 16.16 15.08 6.79
CA HIS A 560 15.67 16.15 5.93
C HIS A 560 16.80 17.11 5.62
N GLU A 561 16.74 17.77 4.48
CA GLU A 561 17.67 18.82 4.12
C GLU A 561 17.58 19.97 5.15
N ILE A 562 18.59 20.04 6.01
CA ILE A 562 18.64 20.97 7.16
C ILE A 562 18.58 22.43 6.69
N GLY A 563 19.17 22.75 5.53
CA GLY A 563 19.15 24.10 4.99
C GLY A 563 17.76 24.65 4.70
N ARG A 564 16.82 23.83 4.26
CA ARG A 564 15.41 24.24 4.06
C ARG A 564 14.67 24.39 5.38
N ALA A 565 14.90 23.51 6.34
CA ALA A 565 14.26 23.58 7.65
C ALA A 565 14.66 24.86 8.40
N SER A 566 15.97 25.18 8.46
CA SER A 566 16.47 26.37 9.15
C SER A 566 16.06 27.70 8.51
N CYS A 567 15.83 27.76 7.19
CA CYS A 567 15.32 28.95 6.53
C CYS A 567 13.82 29.18 6.80
N ARG A 568 13.04 28.12 7.07
CA ARG A 568 11.60 28.22 7.36
C ARG A 568 11.30 28.59 8.81
N GLU A 569 12.16 28.23 9.76
CA GLU A 569 12.00 28.57 11.17
C GLU A 569 12.37 30.04 11.49
N ARG A 570 12.92 30.79 10.52
CA ARG A 570 13.33 32.19 10.69
C ARG A 570 12.43 33.22 10.02
N VAL A 571 11.25 32.80 9.54
CA VAL A 571 10.26 33.70 8.96
C VAL A 571 9.02 33.78 9.83
#